data_b0cc15289358ad710c012539a6666da4
#
_entry.id   b0cc15289358ad710c012539a6666da4
#
_cell.length_a   1.000
_cell.length_b   1.000
_cell.length_c   1.000
_cell.angle_alpha   90.00
_cell.angle_beta   90.00
_cell.angle_gamma   90.00
#
_symmetry.space_group_name_H-M   'P 1'
#
loop_
_entity.id
_entity.type
_entity.pdbx_description
1 polymer ?
#
loop_
_entity_poly.entity_id
_entity_poly.type
_entity_poly.pdbx_seq_one_letter_code
_entity_poly.pdbx_strand_id
1 'polypeptide(L)'
;LPYSVSAQLTWHDNGGVNVLYSAHPLQETTQDLIPIESSSIPAATVDFNGRKVRFGSVHPFSPRPSNQGLWNKSLDSIAQLQHYDNGESYVLMGDFNSTWDHASFRYLLGDRFTDAGESAGEGLHMTYPSVFPIAEIDHIIYDKGVYARNLETKRIQGSDHLALLATLTIA
;
A
#
# COMPACT_ATOMS: atom_id res chain seq x y z
N LEU A 1 -5.04 -14.28 -11.91
CA LEU A 1 -4.64 -13.09 -12.67
C LEU A 1 -3.38 -13.43 -13.48
N PRO A 2 -3.32 -13.06 -14.78
CA PRO A 2 -2.26 -13.54 -15.68
C PRO A 2 -0.93 -12.79 -15.53
N TYR A 3 -0.93 -11.60 -14.94
CA TYR A 3 0.26 -10.78 -14.80
C TYR A 3 0.62 -10.62 -13.33
N SER A 4 1.92 -10.67 -13.01
CA SER A 4 2.40 -10.43 -11.64
C SER A 4 3.81 -9.89 -11.62
N VAL A 5 4.14 -9.19 -10.55
CA VAL A 5 5.50 -8.84 -10.14
C VAL A 5 5.65 -9.13 -8.65
N SER A 6 6.73 -9.81 -8.29
CA SER A 6 7.02 -10.20 -6.92
C SER A 6 8.21 -9.41 -6.40
N ALA A 7 8.19 -9.08 -5.12
CA ALA A 7 9.35 -8.60 -4.41
C ALA A 7 10.50 -9.61 -4.48
N GLN A 8 11.71 -9.12 -4.33
CA GLN A 8 12.86 -9.98 -4.10
C GLN A 8 12.85 -10.45 -2.65
N LEU A 9 13.03 -11.76 -2.43
CA LEU A 9 13.22 -12.30 -1.09
C LEU A 9 14.50 -11.73 -0.47
N THR A 10 14.37 -11.14 0.70
CA THR A 10 15.50 -10.69 1.51
C THR A 10 15.51 -11.41 2.86
N TRP A 11 16.67 -11.45 3.52
CA TRP A 11 16.82 -12.06 4.86
C TRP A 11 16.05 -11.31 5.96
N HIS A 12 15.52 -10.13 5.64
CA HIS A 12 14.82 -9.23 6.57
C HIS A 12 13.31 -9.17 6.32
N ASP A 13 12.78 -10.04 5.44
CA ASP A 13 11.36 -10.03 5.12
C ASP A 13 10.48 -10.22 6.36
N ASN A 14 9.55 -9.30 6.53
CA ASN A 14 8.63 -9.23 7.68
C ASN A 14 7.47 -10.23 7.52
N GLY A 15 7.80 -11.49 7.20
CA GLY A 15 6.81 -12.57 7.22
C GLY A 15 6.17 -12.92 5.87
N GLY A 16 6.81 -12.60 4.74
CA GLY A 16 6.32 -13.02 3.43
C GLY A 16 6.85 -12.19 2.28
N VAL A 17 6.48 -12.56 1.07
CA VAL A 17 6.87 -11.86 -0.15
C VAL A 17 5.71 -11.02 -0.63
N ASN A 18 5.92 -9.71 -0.80
CA ASN A 18 4.96 -8.84 -1.45
C ASN A 18 4.82 -9.21 -2.92
N VAL A 19 3.59 -9.30 -3.39
CA VAL A 19 3.29 -9.60 -4.80
C VAL A 19 2.19 -8.68 -5.29
N LEU A 20 2.36 -8.17 -6.49
CA LEU A 20 1.33 -7.44 -7.21
C LEU A 20 0.79 -8.33 -8.34
N TYR A 21 -0.50 -8.58 -8.36
CA TYR A 21 -1.19 -9.30 -9.43
C TYR A 21 -2.11 -8.37 -10.22
N SER A 22 -2.19 -8.57 -11.54
CA SER A 22 -3.06 -7.77 -12.41
C SER A 22 -3.78 -8.61 -13.45
N ALA A 23 -4.99 -8.18 -13.80
CA ALA A 23 -5.71 -8.64 -14.99
C ALA A 23 -5.25 -7.91 -16.26
N HIS A 24 -4.60 -6.76 -16.12
CA HIS A 24 -4.07 -5.94 -17.20
C HIS A 24 -2.57 -6.15 -17.36
N PRO A 25 -2.02 -5.97 -18.58
CA PRO A 25 -0.58 -6.00 -18.81
C PRO A 25 0.17 -5.02 -17.90
N LEU A 26 1.25 -5.50 -17.27
CA LEU A 26 2.12 -4.71 -16.42
C LEU A 26 3.29 -4.17 -17.24
N GLN A 27 3.53 -2.87 -17.14
CA GLN A 27 4.65 -2.16 -17.75
C GLN A 27 5.62 -1.69 -16.66
N GLU A 28 6.86 -1.41 -17.03
CA GLU A 28 7.87 -0.81 -16.16
C GLU A 28 7.95 -1.49 -14.78
N THR A 29 7.94 -2.82 -14.78
CA THR A 29 7.94 -3.62 -13.55
C THR A 29 9.25 -3.47 -12.77
N THR A 30 9.16 -3.35 -11.45
CA THR A 30 10.31 -3.43 -10.54
C THR A 30 10.00 -4.34 -9.36
N GLN A 31 10.99 -5.02 -8.85
CA GLN A 31 10.87 -5.82 -7.63
C GLN A 31 10.96 -4.97 -6.36
N ASP A 32 11.51 -3.74 -6.50
CA ASP A 32 11.62 -2.80 -5.40
C ASP A 32 11.49 -1.35 -5.93
N LEU A 33 10.40 -0.69 -5.57
CA LEU A 33 10.11 0.69 -6.00
C LEU A 33 10.97 1.70 -5.26
N ILE A 34 11.14 1.50 -3.97
CA ILE A 34 11.96 2.31 -3.09
C ILE A 34 12.49 1.43 -1.96
N PRO A 35 13.78 1.50 -1.64
CA PRO A 35 14.34 0.67 -0.60
C PRO A 35 13.74 0.97 0.79
N ILE A 36 13.15 -0.03 1.39
CA ILE A 36 12.77 -0.06 2.80
C ILE A 36 13.46 -1.25 3.47
N GLU A 37 13.81 -1.12 4.75
CA GLU A 37 14.61 -2.15 5.41
C GLU A 37 13.85 -3.44 5.73
N SER A 38 12.52 -3.40 5.70
CA SER A 38 11.65 -4.52 6.10
C SER A 38 11.30 -5.50 5.00
N SER A 39 11.18 -5.01 3.78
CA SER A 39 10.74 -5.78 2.62
C SER A 39 10.97 -4.96 1.35
N SER A 40 10.85 -5.60 0.19
CA SER A 40 10.84 -4.88 -1.08
C SER A 40 9.41 -4.51 -1.48
N ILE A 41 9.28 -3.41 -2.21
CA ILE A 41 8.00 -2.90 -2.73
C ILE A 41 7.90 -3.23 -4.23
N PRO A 42 7.33 -4.37 -4.62
CA PRO A 42 7.12 -4.65 -6.04
C PRO A 42 6.13 -3.64 -6.61
N ALA A 43 6.46 -3.10 -7.76
CA ALA A 43 5.63 -2.12 -8.43
C ALA A 43 5.59 -2.31 -9.94
N ALA A 44 4.52 -1.85 -10.55
CA ALA A 44 4.32 -1.87 -11.98
C ALA A 44 3.37 -0.76 -12.43
N THR A 45 3.52 -0.32 -13.66
CA THR A 45 2.63 0.65 -14.27
C THR A 45 1.56 -0.05 -15.12
N VAL A 46 0.34 0.40 -15.00
CA VAL A 46 -0.77 0.04 -15.89
C VAL A 46 -1.19 1.28 -16.66
N ASP A 47 -1.33 1.13 -17.96
CA ASP A 47 -1.82 2.19 -18.83
C ASP A 47 -3.35 2.07 -19.01
N PHE A 48 -4.07 3.09 -18.57
CA PHE A 48 -5.51 3.23 -18.74
C PHE A 48 -5.81 4.27 -19.81
N ASN A 49 -5.71 3.86 -21.09
CA ASN A 49 -5.96 4.73 -22.24
C ASN A 49 -5.10 6.01 -22.26
N GLY A 50 -3.81 5.85 -22.01
CA GLY A 50 -2.83 6.94 -22.00
C GLY A 50 -2.60 7.55 -20.61
N ARG A 51 -3.35 7.15 -19.60
CA ARG A 51 -3.09 7.50 -18.20
C ARG A 51 -2.31 6.40 -17.50
N LYS A 52 -1.10 6.72 -17.15
CA LYS A 52 -0.20 5.79 -16.46
C LYS A 52 -0.42 5.86 -14.96
N VAL A 53 -0.75 4.73 -14.36
CA VAL A 53 -0.87 4.58 -12.91
C VAL A 53 0.11 3.52 -12.45
N ARG A 54 0.97 3.90 -11.51
CA ARG A 54 1.96 3.02 -10.92
C ARG A 54 1.45 2.45 -9.61
N PHE A 55 1.27 1.14 -9.59
CA PHE A 55 0.83 0.40 -8.42
C PHE A 55 2.02 -0.18 -7.67
N GLY A 56 1.99 -0.10 -6.34
CA GLY A 56 2.98 -0.72 -5.47
C GLY A 56 2.32 -1.49 -4.32
N SER A 57 2.89 -2.66 -3.98
CA SER A 57 2.47 -3.47 -2.82
C SER A 57 3.44 -3.25 -1.68
N VAL A 58 2.97 -2.75 -0.54
CA VAL A 58 3.80 -2.33 0.60
C VAL A 58 3.58 -3.20 1.82
N HIS A 59 4.66 -3.43 2.60
CA HIS A 59 4.61 -4.09 3.89
C HIS A 59 5.82 -3.66 4.75
N PRO A 60 5.80 -2.44 5.35
CA PRO A 60 6.84 -2.00 6.27
C PRO A 60 6.85 -2.83 7.55
N PHE A 61 7.88 -2.65 8.38
CA PHE A 61 7.95 -3.29 9.69
C PHE A 61 6.71 -3.02 10.54
N SER A 62 6.32 -4.00 11.36
CA SER A 62 5.35 -3.79 12.42
C SER A 62 6.00 -3.04 13.60
N PRO A 63 5.27 -2.10 14.25
CA PRO A 63 5.78 -1.36 15.40
C PRO A 63 5.93 -2.30 16.60
N ARG A 64 7.16 -2.54 17.03
CA ARG A 64 7.51 -3.30 18.23
C ARG A 64 8.51 -2.49 19.05
N PRO A 65 8.58 -2.66 20.37
CA PRO A 65 9.54 -1.91 21.19
C PRO A 65 10.98 -2.02 20.70
N SER A 66 11.36 -3.18 20.11
CA SER A 66 12.72 -3.43 19.63
C SER A 66 13.02 -2.87 18.24
N ASN A 67 12.01 -2.49 17.43
CA ASN A 67 12.20 -2.06 16.05
C ASN A 67 11.39 -0.82 15.65
N GLN A 68 10.89 -0.06 16.61
CA GLN A 68 10.09 1.15 16.31
C GLN A 68 10.85 2.15 15.43
N GLY A 69 12.17 2.26 15.61
CA GLY A 69 13.00 3.11 14.74
C GLY A 69 13.03 2.63 13.29
N LEU A 70 13.07 1.31 13.06
CA LEU A 70 13.03 0.71 11.72
C LEU A 70 11.66 0.89 11.06
N TRP A 71 10.59 0.74 11.83
CA TRP A 71 9.24 1.01 11.38
C TRP A 71 9.06 2.46 10.91
N ASN A 72 9.44 3.45 11.73
CA ASN A 72 9.41 4.85 11.34
C ASN A 72 10.23 5.11 10.07
N LYS A 73 11.47 4.59 10.03
CA LYS A 73 12.36 4.75 8.89
C LYS A 73 11.79 4.16 7.60
N SER A 74 11.08 3.02 7.69
CA SER A 74 10.41 2.43 6.53
C SER A 74 9.30 3.33 5.98
N LEU A 75 8.47 3.91 6.85
CA LEU A 75 7.43 4.86 6.45
C LEU A 75 8.03 6.16 5.90
N ASP A 76 9.10 6.68 6.51
CA ASP A 76 9.82 7.85 6.01
C ASP A 76 10.45 7.61 4.64
N SER A 77 10.93 6.38 4.39
CA SER A 77 11.44 6.02 3.05
C SER A 77 10.32 6.02 2.02
N ILE A 78 9.15 5.44 2.32
CA ILE A 78 7.99 5.48 1.42
C ILE A 78 7.54 6.94 1.20
N ALA A 79 7.61 7.79 2.23
CA ALA A 79 7.26 9.21 2.14
C ALA A 79 8.10 9.98 1.10
N GLN A 80 9.30 9.50 0.73
CA GLN A 80 10.10 10.11 -0.33
C GLN A 80 9.39 10.11 -1.69
N LEU A 81 8.42 9.21 -1.90
CA LEU A 81 7.59 9.22 -3.12
C LEU A 81 6.78 10.51 -3.29
N GLN A 82 6.57 11.30 -2.24
CA GLN A 82 5.96 12.62 -2.34
C GLN A 82 6.72 13.57 -3.27
N HIS A 83 8.02 13.35 -3.43
CA HIS A 83 8.91 14.18 -4.24
C HIS A 83 9.14 13.61 -5.65
N TYR A 84 8.56 12.46 -5.97
CA TYR A 84 8.71 11.87 -7.31
C TYR A 84 7.75 12.55 -8.29
N ASP A 85 8.32 13.14 -9.33
CA ASP A 85 7.56 13.75 -10.42
C ASP A 85 8.04 13.16 -11.76
N ASN A 86 7.46 12.03 -12.13
CA ASN A 86 7.73 11.31 -13.36
C ASN A 86 6.50 11.25 -14.30
N GLY A 87 5.48 12.05 -14.00
CA GLY A 87 4.24 12.11 -14.79
C GLY A 87 3.29 10.91 -14.58
N GLU A 88 3.58 10.05 -13.61
CA GLU A 88 2.70 8.94 -13.22
C GLU A 88 1.93 9.27 -11.93
N SER A 89 0.70 8.79 -11.84
CA SER A 89 -0.02 8.74 -10.57
C SER A 89 0.30 7.44 -9.84
N TYR A 90 0.48 7.51 -8.52
CA TYR A 90 0.81 6.36 -7.71
C TYR A 90 -0.42 5.84 -6.96
N VAL A 91 -0.53 4.53 -6.83
CA VAL A 91 -1.43 3.82 -5.91
C VAL A 91 -0.60 2.83 -5.12
N LEU A 92 -0.50 3.04 -3.81
CA LEU A 92 0.18 2.10 -2.91
C LEU A 92 -0.87 1.39 -2.07
N MET A 93 -0.73 0.07 -1.92
CA MET A 93 -1.69 -0.76 -1.19
C MET A 93 -0.98 -1.87 -0.43
N GLY A 94 -1.52 -2.21 0.73
CA GLY A 94 -1.00 -3.28 1.58
C GLY A 94 -1.14 -2.98 3.06
N ASP A 95 -0.49 -3.81 3.86
CA ASP A 95 -0.34 -3.62 5.30
C ASP A 95 0.75 -2.57 5.57
N PHE A 96 0.34 -1.36 5.96
CA PHE A 96 1.27 -0.29 6.36
C PHE A 96 1.73 -0.43 7.81
N ASN A 97 1.19 -1.40 8.54
CA ASN A 97 1.44 -1.58 9.98
C ASN A 97 1.24 -0.28 10.78
N SER A 98 0.34 0.58 10.31
CA SER A 98 0.10 1.92 10.83
C SER A 98 -1.36 2.27 10.73
N THR A 99 -1.90 2.90 11.74
CA THR A 99 -3.23 3.51 11.70
C THR A 99 -3.12 5.00 11.35
N TRP A 100 -4.23 5.63 11.06
CA TRP A 100 -4.33 7.09 10.82
C TRP A 100 -3.83 7.94 12.00
N ASP A 101 -3.89 7.40 13.22
CA ASP A 101 -3.41 8.09 14.42
C ASP A 101 -1.88 8.21 14.48
N HIS A 102 -1.15 7.38 13.73
CA HIS A 102 0.30 7.44 13.70
C HIS A 102 0.81 8.64 12.90
N ALA A 103 1.62 9.48 13.55
CA ALA A 103 2.18 10.68 12.93
C ALA A 103 3.04 10.36 11.69
N SER A 104 3.77 9.23 11.71
CA SER A 104 4.59 8.77 10.57
C SER A 104 3.74 8.40 9.35
N PHE A 105 2.54 7.83 9.56
CA PHE A 105 1.62 7.53 8.46
C PHE A 105 1.05 8.81 7.86
N ARG A 106 0.60 9.76 8.69
CA ARG A 106 0.15 11.08 8.19
C ARG A 106 1.26 11.86 7.48
N TYR A 107 2.51 11.75 7.97
CA TYR A 107 3.66 12.33 7.29
C TYR A 107 3.89 11.68 5.91
N LEU A 108 3.73 10.35 5.81
CA LEU A 108 3.82 9.65 4.53
C LEU A 108 2.76 10.13 3.54
N LEU A 109 1.52 10.36 3.97
CA LEU A 109 0.48 10.89 3.11
C LEU A 109 0.84 12.31 2.60
N GLY A 110 1.27 13.18 3.50
CA GLY A 110 1.61 14.57 3.21
C GLY A 110 0.50 15.30 2.44
N ASP A 111 0.89 16.14 1.50
CA ASP A 111 -0.04 16.87 0.62
C ASP A 111 -0.32 16.12 -0.70
N ARG A 112 0.34 14.99 -0.93
CA ARG A 112 0.26 14.25 -2.19
C ARG A 112 -0.75 13.13 -2.16
N PHE A 113 -0.68 12.26 -1.16
CA PHE A 113 -1.48 11.05 -1.11
C PHE A 113 -2.77 11.24 -0.31
N THR A 114 -3.82 10.60 -0.80
CA THR A 114 -5.12 10.49 -0.12
C THR A 114 -5.34 9.04 0.28
N ASP A 115 -5.79 8.79 1.51
CA ASP A 115 -6.19 7.47 1.95
C ASP A 115 -7.63 7.17 1.51
N ALA A 116 -7.85 5.98 0.97
CA ALA A 116 -9.18 5.54 0.56
C ALA A 116 -10.16 5.45 1.73
N GLY A 117 -9.69 5.10 2.93
CA GLY A 117 -10.49 5.09 4.16
C GLY A 117 -11.08 6.45 4.49
N GLU A 118 -10.27 7.51 4.35
CA GLU A 118 -10.69 8.88 4.62
C GLU A 118 -11.62 9.47 3.54
N SER A 119 -11.46 9.03 2.29
CA SER A 119 -12.11 9.68 1.14
C SER A 119 -13.35 8.99 0.63
N ALA A 120 -13.46 7.67 0.77
CA ALA A 120 -14.55 6.86 0.20
C ALA A 120 -15.14 5.85 1.19
N GLY A 121 -14.56 5.73 2.36
CA GLY A 121 -15.06 4.86 3.42
C GLY A 121 -16.15 5.53 4.25
N GLU A 122 -17.19 4.80 4.57
CA GLU A 122 -18.13 5.18 5.61
C GLU A 122 -17.79 4.41 6.89
N GLY A 123 -17.21 5.07 7.88
CA GLY A 123 -16.81 4.49 9.15
C GLY A 123 -15.38 3.95 9.18
N LEU A 124 -15.12 3.04 10.11
CA LEU A 124 -13.79 2.46 10.32
C LEU A 124 -13.67 1.14 9.54
N HIS A 125 -12.60 0.98 8.77
CA HIS A 125 -12.31 -0.22 7.99
C HIS A 125 -11.27 -1.08 8.69
N MET A 126 -11.60 -1.52 9.91
CA MET A 126 -10.71 -2.36 10.71
C MET A 126 -10.37 -3.65 9.96
N THR A 127 -9.08 -3.97 9.83
CA THR A 127 -8.60 -5.14 9.09
C THR A 127 -7.92 -6.17 9.97
N TYR A 128 -7.40 -5.79 11.12
CA TYR A 128 -6.62 -6.65 12.00
C TYR A 128 -7.08 -6.63 13.47
N PRO A 129 -7.04 -7.77 14.17
CA PRO A 129 -6.96 -9.14 13.65
C PRO A 129 -8.29 -9.56 13.02
N SER A 130 -8.27 -10.46 12.02
CA SER A 130 -9.46 -10.83 11.24
C SER A 130 -10.60 -11.45 12.06
N VAL A 131 -10.30 -12.05 13.23
CA VAL A 131 -11.31 -12.66 14.12
C VAL A 131 -12.13 -11.61 14.88
N PHE A 132 -11.48 -10.55 15.32
CA PHE A 132 -12.09 -9.41 16.01
C PHE A 132 -11.35 -8.14 15.62
N PRO A 133 -11.70 -7.52 14.48
CA PRO A 133 -10.96 -6.39 13.93
C PRO A 133 -11.06 -5.15 14.84
N ILE A 134 -9.89 -4.64 15.25
CA ILE A 134 -9.75 -3.46 16.13
C ILE A 134 -8.70 -2.45 15.64
N ALA A 135 -7.98 -2.78 14.56
CA ALA A 135 -6.97 -1.90 13.98
C ALA A 135 -7.16 -1.82 12.46
N GLU A 136 -7.12 -0.60 11.93
CA GLU A 136 -7.09 -0.30 10.51
C GLU A 136 -5.64 -0.03 10.14
N ILE A 137 -4.94 -1.08 9.66
CA ILE A 137 -3.51 -1.03 9.32
C ILE A 137 -3.21 -1.37 7.87
N ASP A 138 -4.20 -1.91 7.16
CA ASP A 138 -4.16 -2.08 5.72
C ASP A 138 -4.78 -0.85 5.06
N HIS A 139 -4.07 -0.25 4.11
CA HIS A 139 -4.51 0.97 3.44
C HIS A 139 -4.37 0.87 1.93
N ILE A 140 -5.15 1.66 1.23
CA ILE A 140 -5.00 1.97 -0.19
C ILE A 140 -4.85 3.48 -0.29
N ILE A 141 -3.64 3.95 -0.55
CA ILE A 141 -3.35 5.36 -0.72
C ILE A 141 -3.08 5.68 -2.18
N TYR A 142 -3.49 6.84 -2.62
CA TYR A 142 -3.40 7.21 -4.03
C TYR A 142 -3.12 8.69 -4.24
N ASP A 143 -2.55 8.97 -5.41
CA ASP A 143 -2.14 10.28 -5.90
C ASP A 143 -3.33 11.05 -6.51
N LYS A 144 -3.15 12.35 -6.74
CA LYS A 144 -4.09 13.20 -7.47
C LYS A 144 -4.41 12.62 -8.85
N GLY A 145 -5.68 12.70 -9.26
CA GLY A 145 -6.17 12.12 -10.50
C GLY A 145 -6.68 10.68 -10.36
N VAL A 146 -6.51 10.07 -9.18
CA VAL A 146 -7.17 8.83 -8.78
C VAL A 146 -8.15 9.15 -7.67
N TYR A 147 -9.31 8.49 -7.65
CA TYR A 147 -10.36 8.71 -6.65
C TYR A 147 -10.98 7.39 -6.24
N ALA A 148 -11.04 7.12 -4.95
CA ALA A 148 -11.79 5.99 -4.43
C ALA A 148 -13.29 6.29 -4.44
N ARG A 149 -14.10 5.28 -4.80
CA ARG A 149 -15.56 5.37 -4.86
C ARG A 149 -16.26 4.63 -3.73
N ASN A 150 -15.69 3.52 -3.34
CA ASN A 150 -16.14 2.73 -2.20
C ASN A 150 -14.95 2.00 -1.59
N LEU A 151 -15.10 1.64 -0.34
CA LEU A 151 -14.14 0.83 0.39
C LEU A 151 -14.91 -0.20 1.22
N GLU A 152 -14.47 -1.44 1.18
CA GLU A 152 -15.06 -2.52 1.97
C GLU A 152 -14.00 -3.49 2.47
N THR A 153 -14.28 -4.18 3.58
CA THR A 153 -13.44 -5.25 4.08
C THR A 153 -14.09 -6.60 3.84
N LYS A 154 -13.27 -7.63 3.58
CA LYS A 154 -13.74 -8.99 3.34
C LYS A 154 -12.88 -10.02 4.05
N ARG A 155 -13.54 -10.98 4.73
CA ARG A 155 -12.83 -12.09 5.34
C ARG A 155 -12.24 -13.02 4.28
N ILE A 156 -10.98 -13.34 4.45
CA ILE A 156 -10.26 -14.33 3.65
C ILE A 156 -9.93 -15.53 4.56
N GLN A 157 -10.26 -16.73 4.11
CA GLN A 157 -10.00 -17.93 4.89
C GLN A 157 -8.49 -18.14 5.05
N GLY A 158 -8.06 -18.35 6.29
CA GLY A 158 -6.65 -18.60 6.61
C GLY A 158 -5.78 -17.34 6.78
N SER A 159 -6.35 -16.14 6.57
CA SER A 159 -5.66 -14.89 6.85
C SER A 159 -6.00 -14.36 8.25
N ASP A 160 -5.03 -13.79 8.93
CA ASP A 160 -5.18 -13.04 10.18
C ASP A 160 -5.57 -11.57 9.94
N HIS A 161 -5.58 -11.12 8.66
CA HIS A 161 -6.17 -9.85 8.23
C HIS A 161 -7.48 -10.05 7.45
N LEU A 162 -8.33 -9.04 7.44
CA LEU A 162 -9.38 -8.90 6.42
C LEU A 162 -8.75 -8.28 5.17
N ALA A 163 -9.19 -8.73 3.99
CA ALA A 163 -8.84 -8.04 2.76
C ALA A 163 -9.53 -6.68 2.69
N LEU A 164 -8.81 -5.67 2.22
CA LEU A 164 -9.34 -4.34 1.92
C LEU A 164 -9.56 -4.22 0.41
N LEU A 165 -10.75 -3.82 0.00
CA LEU A 165 -11.15 -3.70 -1.40
C LEU A 165 -11.65 -2.29 -1.68
N ALA A 166 -11.19 -1.70 -2.77
CA ALA A 166 -11.66 -0.41 -3.25
C ALA A 166 -11.96 -0.42 -4.75
N THR A 167 -12.92 0.39 -5.15
CA THR A 167 -13.09 0.77 -6.55
C THR A 167 -12.45 2.13 -6.78
N LEU A 168 -11.46 2.18 -7.66
CA LEU A 168 -10.76 3.41 -8.03
C LEU A 168 -11.25 3.93 -9.37
N THR A 169 -11.44 5.24 -9.47
CA THR A 169 -11.68 5.95 -10.73
C THR A 169 -10.43 6.72 -11.09
N ILE A 170 -9.98 6.60 -12.33
CA ILE A 170 -8.84 7.34 -12.88
C ILE A 170 -9.41 8.47 -13.75
N ALA A 171 -9.15 9.73 -13.35
CA ALA A 171 -9.71 10.92 -14.01
C ALA A 171 -8.82 11.41 -15.16
#